data_4d92aa035fe1fb99c7ed1df8c224d81a
#
_entry.id   4d92aa035fe1fb99c7ed1df8c224d81a
#
_cell.length_a   1.000
_cell.length_b   1.000
_cell.length_c   1.000
_cell.angle_alpha   90.00
_cell.angle_beta   90.00
_cell.angle_gamma   90.00
#
_symmetry.space_group_name_H-M   'P 1'
#
loop_
_entity.id
_entity.type
_entity.pdbx_description
1 polymer ?
#
loop_
_entity_poly.entity_id
_entity_poly.type
_entity_poly.pdbx_seq_one_letter_code
_entity_poly.pdbx_strand_id
1 'polypeptide(L)'
;MTDASVPAGGLSTKTEALSRRDSLLDAAGTLVARGGVGGVTMESVAAASGVSRALVYKHFVNRRDVLAALFERESHLLHEQLTEAVANAEGLEEKFRALVEGALAAQSSRGATFAALMNQGGRQPDQRAMQRRRDSATVRYFAAVAVAELGIEKKKAITGTRLALGAIALVLQQWRHRPTSEHAEQLADAYVAFAMGGLRTLSSV
;
A
#
# COMPACT_ATOMS: atom_id res chain seq x y z
N MET A 1 1.06 -55.09 -0.06
CA MET A 1 0.13 -54.03 -0.44
C MET A 1 -0.10 -53.23 0.82
N THR A 2 0.65 -52.14 0.98
CA THR A 2 0.57 -51.25 2.14
C THR A 2 0.07 -49.89 1.61
N ASP A 3 -1.19 -49.65 1.92
CA ASP A 3 -1.88 -48.40 1.58
C ASP A 3 -1.35 -47.27 2.49
N ALA A 4 -0.67 -46.30 1.92
CA ALA A 4 -0.19 -45.12 2.61
C ALA A 4 -1.21 -43.99 2.41
N SER A 5 -2.22 -43.93 3.28
CA SER A 5 -3.14 -42.80 3.41
C SER A 5 -2.39 -41.56 3.84
N VAL A 6 -2.24 -40.59 2.94
CA VAL A 6 -1.75 -39.25 3.23
C VAL A 6 -2.88 -38.48 3.96
N PRO A 7 -2.64 -37.81 5.11
CA PRO A 7 -3.69 -37.09 5.83
C PRO A 7 -4.03 -35.77 5.12
N ALA A 8 -5.21 -35.70 4.55
CA ALA A 8 -5.79 -34.49 3.89
C ALA A 8 -6.22 -33.35 4.86
N GLY A 9 -5.90 -33.47 6.16
CA GLY A 9 -6.37 -32.55 7.21
C GLY A 9 -5.62 -31.24 7.37
N GLY A 10 -4.41 -31.09 6.82
CA GLY A 10 -3.54 -29.95 7.12
C GLY A 10 -3.81 -28.67 6.30
N LEU A 11 -4.34 -28.80 5.10
CA LEU A 11 -4.60 -27.67 4.19
C LEU A 11 -5.91 -26.94 4.53
N SER A 12 -6.96 -27.67 4.93
CA SER A 12 -8.26 -27.10 5.30
C SER A 12 -8.15 -26.22 6.55
N THR A 13 -7.48 -26.69 7.58
CA THR A 13 -7.32 -25.95 8.85
C THR A 13 -6.50 -24.67 8.70
N LYS A 14 -5.49 -24.66 7.82
CA LYS A 14 -4.68 -23.46 7.54
C LYS A 14 -5.48 -22.41 6.75
N THR A 15 -6.25 -22.84 5.76
CA THR A 15 -7.10 -21.97 4.97
C THR A 15 -8.22 -21.34 5.82
N GLU A 16 -8.84 -22.13 6.70
CA GLU A 16 -9.85 -21.64 7.65
C GLU A 16 -9.26 -20.64 8.66
N ALA A 17 -8.05 -20.89 9.15
CA ALA A 17 -7.36 -19.99 10.07
C ALA A 17 -7.00 -18.65 9.40
N LEU A 18 -6.55 -18.65 8.13
CA LEU A 18 -6.29 -17.45 7.34
C LEU A 18 -7.58 -16.65 7.10
N SER A 19 -8.64 -17.32 6.63
CA SER A 19 -9.95 -16.70 6.43
C SER A 19 -10.50 -16.08 7.72
N ARG A 20 -10.28 -16.72 8.87
CA ARG A 20 -10.70 -16.21 10.19
C ARG A 20 -9.88 -14.97 10.60
N ARG A 21 -8.57 -15.01 10.37
CA ARG A 21 -7.70 -13.87 10.66
C ARG A 21 -8.08 -12.65 9.80
N ASP A 22 -8.41 -12.87 8.54
CA ASP A 22 -8.86 -11.81 7.63
C ASP A 22 -10.20 -11.21 8.08
N SER A 23 -11.16 -12.02 8.50
CA SER A 23 -12.43 -11.53 9.06
C SER A 23 -12.24 -10.66 10.31
N LEU A 24 -11.27 -10.99 11.16
CA LEU A 24 -10.91 -10.15 12.32
C LEU A 24 -10.29 -8.82 11.88
N LEU A 25 -9.47 -8.82 10.83
CA LEU A 25 -8.88 -7.60 10.27
C LEU A 25 -9.93 -6.73 9.56
N ASP A 26 -10.97 -7.32 8.94
CA ASP A 26 -12.10 -6.58 8.36
C ASP A 26 -12.89 -5.85 9.44
N ALA A 27 -13.16 -6.53 10.56
CA ALA A 27 -13.80 -5.92 11.72
C ALA A 27 -12.94 -4.78 12.28
N ALA A 28 -11.64 -4.99 12.41
CA ALA A 28 -10.71 -3.95 12.87
C ALA A 28 -10.67 -2.74 11.91
N GLY A 29 -10.64 -2.97 10.59
CA GLY A 29 -10.70 -1.93 9.56
C GLY A 29 -11.98 -1.08 9.66
N THR A 30 -13.13 -1.75 9.87
CA THR A 30 -14.43 -1.09 10.08
C THR A 30 -14.41 -0.22 11.35
N LEU A 31 -13.82 -0.69 12.44
CA LEU A 31 -13.69 0.07 13.68
C LEU A 31 -12.79 1.30 13.48
N VAL A 32 -11.67 1.16 12.78
CA VAL A 32 -10.79 2.30 12.46
C VAL A 32 -11.51 3.33 11.60
N ALA A 33 -12.27 2.91 10.60
CA ALA A 33 -13.01 3.81 9.71
C ALA A 33 -14.09 4.61 10.45
N ARG A 34 -14.76 4.01 11.46
CA ARG A 34 -15.85 4.63 12.23
C ARG A 34 -15.38 5.52 13.38
N GLY A 35 -14.35 5.10 14.09
CA GLY A 35 -13.94 5.74 15.36
C GLY A 35 -12.43 5.96 15.49
N GLY A 36 -11.69 5.81 14.40
CA GLY A 36 -10.24 5.87 14.41
C GLY A 36 -9.62 4.69 15.16
N VAL A 37 -8.31 4.71 15.24
CA VAL A 37 -7.56 3.62 15.91
C VAL A 37 -7.89 3.48 17.39
N GLY A 38 -8.35 4.55 18.05
CA GLY A 38 -8.75 4.51 19.47
C GLY A 38 -9.88 3.52 19.75
N GLY A 39 -10.79 3.31 18.78
CA GLY A 39 -11.91 2.38 18.88
C GLY A 39 -11.53 0.90 18.75
N VAL A 40 -10.31 0.59 18.35
CA VAL A 40 -9.85 -0.80 18.20
C VAL A 40 -9.33 -1.32 19.54
N THR A 41 -10.02 -2.26 20.14
CA THR A 41 -9.59 -3.06 21.29
C THR A 41 -9.79 -4.54 21.00
N MET A 42 -9.22 -5.43 21.77
CA MET A 42 -9.44 -6.87 21.57
C MET A 42 -10.91 -7.24 21.77
N GLU A 43 -11.59 -6.50 22.66
CA GLU A 43 -13.03 -6.64 22.93
C GLU A 43 -13.89 -6.15 21.76
N SER A 44 -13.58 -4.92 21.24
CA SER A 44 -14.35 -4.35 20.14
C SER A 44 -14.18 -5.15 18.85
N VAL A 45 -13.00 -5.70 18.58
CA VAL A 45 -12.77 -6.60 17.44
C VAL A 45 -13.55 -7.88 17.60
N ALA A 46 -13.57 -8.50 18.80
CA ALA A 46 -14.37 -9.70 19.08
C ALA A 46 -15.86 -9.44 18.86
N ALA A 47 -16.38 -8.35 19.42
CA ALA A 47 -17.79 -7.95 19.27
C ALA A 47 -18.16 -7.67 17.80
N ALA A 48 -17.32 -6.92 17.07
CA ALA A 48 -17.57 -6.55 15.67
C ALA A 48 -17.51 -7.75 14.70
N SER A 49 -16.71 -8.77 15.03
CA SER A 49 -16.58 -10.00 14.22
C SER A 49 -17.49 -11.14 14.69
N GLY A 50 -18.28 -10.94 15.76
CA GLY A 50 -19.20 -11.97 16.28
C GLY A 50 -18.50 -13.19 16.88
N VAL A 51 -17.28 -13.03 17.42
CA VAL A 51 -16.49 -14.15 17.99
C VAL A 51 -16.13 -13.90 19.45
N SER A 52 -15.63 -14.94 20.13
CA SER A 52 -15.15 -14.81 21.51
C SER A 52 -13.81 -14.04 21.55
N ARG A 53 -13.54 -13.32 22.66
CA ARG A 53 -12.24 -12.69 22.93
C ARG A 53 -11.08 -13.69 22.87
N ALA A 54 -11.30 -14.90 23.38
CA ALA A 54 -10.28 -15.97 23.34
C ALA A 54 -9.85 -16.30 21.90
N LEU A 55 -10.78 -16.24 20.93
CA LEU A 55 -10.46 -16.47 19.54
C LEU A 55 -9.61 -15.32 18.95
N VAL A 56 -9.89 -14.07 19.33
CA VAL A 56 -9.07 -12.93 18.90
C VAL A 56 -7.64 -13.07 19.44
N TYR A 57 -7.48 -13.44 20.73
CA TYR A 57 -6.16 -13.69 21.34
C TYR A 57 -5.43 -14.90 20.75
N LYS A 58 -6.13 -15.84 20.13
CA LYS A 58 -5.49 -16.94 19.39
C LYS A 58 -4.78 -16.45 18.13
N HIS A 59 -5.27 -15.35 17.50
CA HIS A 59 -4.71 -14.80 16.26
C HIS A 59 -3.82 -13.59 16.46
N PHE A 60 -4.00 -12.83 17.53
CA PHE A 60 -3.28 -11.60 17.81
C PHE A 60 -2.90 -11.52 19.28
N VAL A 61 -1.65 -11.22 19.56
CA VAL A 61 -1.12 -11.16 20.94
C VAL A 61 -1.73 -9.99 21.70
N ASN A 62 -1.93 -8.86 21.04
CA ASN A 62 -2.47 -7.64 21.63
C ASN A 62 -3.01 -6.68 20.54
N ARG A 63 -3.59 -5.57 20.99
CA ARG A 63 -4.11 -4.51 20.13
C ARG A 63 -3.10 -4.00 19.10
N ARG A 64 -1.84 -3.83 19.50
CA ARG A 64 -0.79 -3.34 18.60
C ARG A 64 -0.53 -4.32 17.46
N ASP A 65 -0.62 -5.60 17.72
CA ASP A 65 -0.48 -6.66 16.72
C ASP A 65 -1.63 -6.63 15.70
N VAL A 66 -2.87 -6.43 16.17
CA VAL A 66 -4.03 -6.21 15.26
C VAL A 66 -3.80 -5.02 14.34
N LEU A 67 -3.41 -3.87 14.89
CA LEU A 67 -3.20 -2.65 14.10
C LEU A 67 -2.01 -2.78 13.13
N ALA A 68 -0.95 -3.46 13.54
CA ALA A 68 0.21 -3.74 12.68
C ALA A 68 -0.17 -4.67 11.51
N ALA A 69 -0.92 -5.73 11.80
CA ALA A 69 -1.39 -6.67 10.78
C ALA A 69 -2.40 -6.01 9.81
N LEU A 70 -3.28 -5.16 10.32
CA LEU A 70 -4.21 -4.39 9.48
C LEU A 70 -3.43 -3.45 8.55
N PHE A 71 -2.45 -2.72 9.08
CA PHE A 71 -1.61 -1.83 8.28
C PHE A 71 -0.85 -2.59 7.19
N GLU A 72 -0.30 -3.75 7.50
CA GLU A 72 0.42 -4.59 6.55
C GLU A 72 -0.49 -5.06 5.41
N ARG A 73 -1.70 -5.55 5.75
CA ARG A 73 -2.71 -5.97 4.77
C ARG A 73 -3.13 -4.83 3.85
N GLU A 74 -3.48 -3.67 4.41
CA GLU A 74 -3.89 -2.51 3.62
C GLU A 74 -2.75 -2.00 2.72
N SER A 75 -1.52 -2.02 3.23
CA SER A 75 -0.32 -1.67 2.44
C SER A 75 -0.07 -2.65 1.29
N HIS A 76 -0.35 -3.93 1.50
CA HIS A 76 -0.19 -4.96 0.46
C HIS A 76 -1.24 -4.78 -0.64
N LEU A 77 -2.51 -4.64 -0.26
CA LEU A 77 -3.61 -4.40 -1.20
C LEU A 77 -3.38 -3.14 -2.06
N LEU A 78 -2.94 -2.05 -1.42
CA LEU A 78 -2.59 -0.84 -2.16
C LEU A 78 -1.45 -1.08 -3.14
N HIS A 79 -0.41 -1.78 -2.72
CA HIS A 79 0.73 -2.08 -3.58
C HIS A 79 0.32 -2.93 -4.80
N GLU A 80 -0.53 -3.94 -4.61
CA GLU A 80 -1.06 -4.77 -5.69
C GLU A 80 -1.88 -3.93 -6.68
N GLN A 81 -2.81 -3.10 -6.19
CA GLN A 81 -3.62 -2.22 -7.02
C GLN A 81 -2.77 -1.24 -7.85
N LEU A 82 -1.76 -0.62 -7.24
CA LEU A 82 -0.85 0.29 -7.94
C LEU A 82 0.03 -0.45 -8.95
N THR A 83 0.48 -1.66 -8.62
CA THR A 83 1.29 -2.48 -9.53
C THR A 83 0.49 -2.88 -10.77
N GLU A 84 -0.76 -3.29 -10.59
CA GLU A 84 -1.67 -3.64 -11.69
C GLU A 84 -1.97 -2.42 -12.58
N ALA A 85 -2.31 -1.28 -11.99
CA ALA A 85 -2.56 -0.05 -12.73
C ALA A 85 -1.34 0.38 -13.57
N VAL A 86 -0.14 0.33 -12.99
CA VAL A 86 1.11 0.65 -13.70
C VAL A 86 1.46 -0.38 -14.77
N ALA A 87 1.15 -1.67 -14.54
CA ALA A 87 1.39 -2.72 -15.54
C ALA A 87 0.53 -2.55 -16.79
N ASN A 88 -0.72 -2.11 -16.62
CA ASN A 88 -1.68 -1.90 -17.69
C ASN A 88 -1.47 -0.57 -18.45
N ALA A 89 -0.67 0.36 -17.94
CA ALA A 89 -0.37 1.64 -18.56
C ALA A 89 0.72 1.48 -19.64
N GLU A 90 0.64 2.24 -20.73
CA GLU A 90 1.62 2.25 -21.80
C GLU A 90 2.57 3.46 -21.65
N GLY A 91 3.86 3.21 -21.79
CA GLY A 91 4.87 4.27 -21.69
C GLY A 91 5.07 4.86 -20.30
N LEU A 92 6.12 5.65 -20.16
CA LEU A 92 6.57 6.20 -18.87
C LEU A 92 5.56 7.22 -18.30
N GLU A 93 5.01 8.06 -19.16
CA GLU A 93 4.09 9.13 -18.77
C GLU A 93 2.79 8.57 -18.19
N GLU A 94 2.16 7.60 -18.88
CA GLU A 94 0.94 6.95 -18.38
C GLU A 94 1.20 6.12 -17.12
N LYS A 95 2.37 5.51 -16.99
CA LYS A 95 2.77 4.80 -15.76
C LYS A 95 2.87 5.74 -14.55
N PHE A 96 3.42 6.94 -14.72
CA PHE A 96 3.43 7.95 -13.67
C PHE A 96 2.03 8.44 -13.35
N ARG A 97 1.18 8.63 -14.36
CA ARG A 97 -0.22 9.01 -14.20
C ARG A 97 -0.99 7.95 -13.41
N ALA A 98 -0.96 6.71 -13.84
CA ALA A 98 -1.62 5.60 -13.17
C ALA A 98 -1.19 5.47 -11.70
N LEU A 99 0.10 5.68 -11.42
CA LEU A 99 0.63 5.61 -10.06
C LEU A 99 0.11 6.74 -9.17
N VAL A 100 0.11 8.00 -9.65
CA VAL A 100 -0.34 9.13 -8.85
C VAL A 100 -1.86 9.14 -8.68
N GLU A 101 -2.62 8.84 -9.71
CA GLU A 101 -4.08 8.73 -9.65
C GLU A 101 -4.53 7.60 -8.72
N GLY A 102 -3.89 6.43 -8.83
CA GLY A 102 -4.12 5.30 -7.92
C GLY A 102 -3.79 5.66 -6.46
N ALA A 103 -2.72 6.40 -6.21
CA ALA A 103 -2.36 6.87 -4.87
C ALA A 103 -3.39 7.89 -4.32
N LEU A 104 -3.87 8.82 -5.15
CA LEU A 104 -4.92 9.77 -4.80
C LEU A 104 -6.26 9.08 -4.52
N ALA A 105 -6.66 8.11 -5.35
CA ALA A 105 -7.87 7.32 -5.16
C ALA A 105 -7.81 6.49 -3.85
N ALA A 106 -6.67 5.87 -3.55
CA ALA A 106 -6.45 5.16 -2.30
C ALA A 106 -6.49 6.12 -1.09
N GLN A 107 -5.92 7.32 -1.22
CA GLN A 107 -5.98 8.36 -0.19
C GLN A 107 -7.42 8.83 0.03
N SER A 108 -8.23 8.96 -1.01
CA SER A 108 -9.64 9.34 -0.92
C SER A 108 -10.49 8.27 -0.22
N SER A 109 -10.31 7.01 -0.58
CA SER A 109 -11.13 5.91 -0.07
C SER A 109 -10.70 5.40 1.31
N ARG A 110 -9.40 5.40 1.61
CA ARG A 110 -8.80 4.77 2.81
C ARG A 110 -7.88 5.68 3.61
N GLY A 111 -7.74 6.95 3.20
CA GLY A 111 -6.72 7.86 3.75
C GLY A 111 -6.86 8.09 5.25
N ALA A 112 -8.07 8.18 5.77
CA ALA A 112 -8.31 8.32 7.20
C ALA A 112 -7.81 7.10 7.99
N THR A 113 -8.09 5.89 7.50
CA THR A 113 -7.62 4.63 8.09
C THR A 113 -6.10 4.53 8.01
N PHE A 114 -5.52 4.83 6.84
CA PHE A 114 -4.07 4.78 6.65
C PHE A 114 -3.33 5.81 7.51
N ALA A 115 -3.80 7.06 7.55
CA ALA A 115 -3.22 8.12 8.36
C ALA A 115 -3.30 7.77 9.86
N ALA A 116 -4.43 7.25 10.30
CA ALA A 116 -4.64 6.82 11.67
C ALA A 116 -3.69 5.67 12.06
N LEU A 117 -3.51 4.69 11.20
CA LEU A 117 -2.58 3.56 11.42
C LEU A 117 -1.11 4.00 11.39
N MET A 118 -0.74 4.95 10.52
CA MET A 118 0.61 5.50 10.43
C MET A 118 1.03 6.25 11.68
N ASN A 119 0.09 6.97 12.31
CA ASN A 119 0.35 7.78 13.49
C ASN A 119 0.48 6.98 14.79
N GLN A 120 0.01 5.74 14.82
CA GLN A 120 -0.10 4.95 16.06
C GLN A 120 1.09 4.09 16.43
N GLY A 121 2.12 4.06 15.69
CA GLY A 121 3.24 3.29 16.18
C GLY A 121 4.26 2.98 15.11
N GLY A 122 5.47 3.28 15.43
CA GLY A 122 6.59 3.04 14.55
C GLY A 122 6.51 1.65 13.93
N ARG A 123 6.59 1.63 12.60
CA ARG A 123 6.75 0.40 11.83
C ARG A 123 7.81 -0.46 12.48
N GLN A 124 7.54 -1.73 12.64
CA GLN A 124 8.51 -2.72 13.05
C GLN A 124 9.74 -2.65 12.12
N PRO A 125 10.96 -2.91 12.59
CA PRO A 125 12.16 -2.89 11.76
C PRO A 125 12.02 -3.70 10.46
N ASP A 126 11.38 -4.86 10.53
CA ASP A 126 11.15 -5.74 9.38
C ASP A 126 10.18 -5.13 8.36
N GLN A 127 9.13 -4.45 8.82
CA GLN A 127 8.19 -3.73 7.94
C GLN A 127 8.87 -2.56 7.24
N ARG A 128 9.78 -1.84 7.92
CA ARG A 128 10.59 -0.78 7.30
C ARG A 128 11.55 -1.34 6.25
N ALA A 129 12.15 -2.49 6.52
CA ALA A 129 13.04 -3.16 5.57
C ALA A 129 12.28 -3.62 4.31
N MET A 130 11.10 -4.22 4.48
CA MET A 130 10.25 -4.63 3.37
C MET A 130 9.78 -3.43 2.53
N GLN A 131 9.35 -2.34 3.17
CA GLN A 131 8.96 -1.12 2.48
C GLN A 131 10.12 -0.55 1.66
N ARG A 132 11.33 -0.44 2.24
CA ARG A 132 12.53 0.02 1.49
C ARG A 132 12.85 -0.87 0.29
N ARG A 133 12.64 -2.20 0.38
CA ARG A 133 12.82 -3.11 -0.75
C ARG A 133 11.81 -2.86 -1.86
N ARG A 134 10.53 -2.65 -1.51
CA ARG A 134 9.46 -2.30 -2.46
C ARG A 134 9.76 -0.97 -3.15
N ASP A 135 10.09 0.08 -2.38
CA ASP A 135 10.44 1.40 -2.91
C ASP A 135 11.63 1.30 -3.88
N SER A 136 12.65 0.52 -3.54
CA SER A 136 13.81 0.30 -4.40
C SER A 136 13.48 -0.48 -5.67
N ALA A 137 12.54 -1.42 -5.63
CA ALA A 137 12.08 -2.16 -6.80
C ALA A 137 11.29 -1.25 -7.74
N THR A 138 10.39 -0.43 -7.21
CA THR A 138 9.61 0.55 -7.97
C THR A 138 10.52 1.56 -8.66
N VAL A 139 11.51 2.13 -7.93
CA VAL A 139 12.50 3.04 -8.52
C VAL A 139 13.24 2.37 -9.68
N ARG A 140 13.70 1.13 -9.51
CA ARG A 140 14.43 0.41 -10.57
C ARG A 140 13.57 0.15 -11.80
N TYR A 141 12.30 -0.22 -11.59
CA TYR A 141 11.35 -0.45 -12.68
C TYR A 141 11.16 0.82 -13.53
N PHE A 142 10.74 1.93 -12.89
CA PHE A 142 10.53 3.19 -13.59
C PHE A 142 11.80 3.74 -14.22
N ALA A 143 12.95 3.59 -13.56
CA ALA A 143 14.23 3.99 -14.14
C ALA A 143 14.60 3.16 -15.38
N ALA A 144 14.28 1.87 -15.41
CA ALA A 144 14.51 1.04 -16.60
C ALA A 144 13.62 1.48 -17.77
N VAL A 145 12.36 1.83 -17.53
CA VAL A 145 11.46 2.39 -18.55
C VAL A 145 11.99 3.74 -19.04
N ALA A 146 12.43 4.63 -18.13
CA ALA A 146 12.99 5.93 -18.49
C ALA A 146 14.27 5.79 -19.33
N VAL A 147 15.14 4.83 -19.03
CA VAL A 147 16.33 4.52 -19.87
C VAL A 147 15.90 4.07 -21.26
N ALA A 148 14.92 3.17 -21.35
CA ALA A 148 14.47 2.60 -22.62
C ALA A 148 13.79 3.66 -23.53
N GLU A 149 12.94 4.52 -22.96
CA GLU A 149 12.15 5.47 -23.74
C GLU A 149 12.85 6.82 -23.98
N LEU A 150 13.59 7.32 -23.01
CA LEU A 150 14.19 8.65 -23.06
C LEU A 150 15.71 8.65 -23.30
N GLY A 151 16.35 7.48 -23.37
CA GLY A 151 17.79 7.37 -23.56
C GLY A 151 18.64 7.93 -22.41
N ILE A 152 18.06 8.09 -21.22
CA ILE A 152 18.76 8.68 -20.05
C ILE A 152 19.81 7.70 -19.54
N GLU A 153 20.98 8.21 -19.14
CA GLU A 153 21.97 7.40 -18.43
C GLU A 153 21.36 6.76 -17.17
N LYS A 154 21.60 5.46 -16.95
CA LYS A 154 20.99 4.67 -15.86
C LYS A 154 21.09 5.33 -14.48
N LYS A 155 22.24 5.93 -14.15
CA LYS A 155 22.46 6.59 -12.86
C LYS A 155 21.59 7.84 -12.71
N LYS A 156 21.46 8.65 -13.75
CA LYS A 156 20.58 9.82 -13.80
C LYS A 156 19.10 9.40 -13.74
N ALA A 157 18.73 8.36 -14.50
CA ALA A 157 17.38 7.81 -14.49
C ALA A 157 16.95 7.33 -13.08
N ILE A 158 17.82 6.63 -12.35
CA ILE A 158 17.54 6.20 -10.96
C ILE A 158 17.32 7.40 -10.05
N THR A 159 18.16 8.43 -10.16
CA THR A 159 18.06 9.64 -9.33
C THR A 159 16.78 10.42 -9.65
N GLY A 160 16.52 10.69 -10.93
CA GLY A 160 15.32 11.41 -11.38
C GLY A 160 14.03 10.68 -11.01
N THR A 161 13.98 9.38 -11.24
CA THR A 161 12.82 8.54 -10.85
C THR A 161 12.60 8.54 -9.34
N ARG A 162 13.65 8.48 -8.53
CA ARG A 162 13.52 8.54 -7.07
C ARG A 162 12.94 9.87 -6.60
N LEU A 163 13.35 10.98 -7.20
CA LEU A 163 12.80 12.32 -6.92
C LEU A 163 11.32 12.39 -7.35
N ALA A 164 11.00 11.91 -8.56
CA ALA A 164 9.65 11.89 -9.06
C ALA A 164 8.72 11.06 -8.16
N LEU A 165 9.09 9.83 -7.80
CA LEU A 165 8.31 8.98 -6.90
C LEU A 165 8.18 9.59 -5.50
N GLY A 166 9.23 10.26 -5.00
CA GLY A 166 9.20 10.97 -3.73
C GLY A 166 8.19 12.12 -3.71
N ALA A 167 8.00 12.80 -4.83
CA ALA A 167 7.07 13.92 -4.96
C ALA A 167 5.59 13.50 -4.78
N ILE A 168 5.22 12.22 -4.96
CA ILE A 168 3.85 11.74 -4.71
C ILE A 168 3.42 12.01 -3.27
N ALA A 169 4.32 11.92 -2.30
CA ALA A 169 4.01 12.24 -0.92
C ALA A 169 3.55 13.70 -0.74
N LEU A 170 4.14 14.64 -1.47
CA LEU A 170 3.75 16.06 -1.49
C LEU A 170 2.39 16.24 -2.19
N VAL A 171 2.15 15.54 -3.29
CA VAL A 171 0.84 15.53 -3.98
C VAL A 171 -0.26 15.10 -3.02
N LEU A 172 -0.08 13.98 -2.32
CA LEU A 172 -1.04 13.48 -1.34
C LEU A 172 -1.21 14.45 -0.16
N GLN A 173 -0.16 15.13 0.27
CA GLN A 173 -0.23 16.16 1.29
C GLN A 173 -1.07 17.34 0.83
N GLN A 174 -0.86 17.85 -0.37
CA GLN A 174 -1.63 18.96 -0.93
C GLN A 174 -3.10 18.60 -1.12
N TRP A 175 -3.38 17.42 -1.65
CA TRP A 175 -4.76 16.95 -1.83
C TRP A 175 -5.54 16.90 -0.51
N ARG A 176 -4.91 16.52 0.61
CA ARG A 176 -5.56 16.49 1.94
C ARG A 176 -6.08 17.85 2.40
N HIS A 177 -5.51 18.95 1.94
CA HIS A 177 -6.00 20.29 2.28
C HIS A 177 -7.27 20.66 1.51
N ARG A 178 -7.49 20.09 0.33
CA ARG A 178 -8.68 20.29 -0.50
C ARG A 178 -9.06 19.00 -1.22
N PRO A 179 -9.74 18.07 -0.53
CA PRO A 179 -9.98 16.71 -1.05
C PRO A 179 -11.18 16.69 -2.02
N THR A 180 -11.00 17.20 -3.22
CA THR A 180 -11.99 17.17 -4.32
C THR A 180 -11.43 16.40 -5.50
N SER A 181 -12.32 15.85 -6.35
CA SER A 181 -11.93 15.14 -7.59
C SER A 181 -11.22 16.08 -8.56
N GLU A 182 -11.75 17.31 -8.75
CA GLU A 182 -11.13 18.34 -9.59
C GLU A 182 -9.69 18.65 -9.15
N HIS A 183 -9.47 18.81 -7.84
CA HIS A 183 -8.12 19.06 -7.33
C HIS A 183 -7.20 17.85 -7.47
N ALA A 184 -7.72 16.63 -7.40
CA ALA A 184 -6.96 15.42 -7.65
C ALA A 184 -6.46 15.36 -9.11
N GLU A 185 -7.32 15.67 -10.08
CA GLU A 185 -6.96 15.74 -11.49
C GLU A 185 -5.88 16.81 -11.76
N GLN A 186 -6.08 18.02 -11.24
CA GLN A 186 -5.08 19.10 -11.35
C GLN A 186 -3.73 18.74 -10.77
N LEU A 187 -3.71 18.06 -9.61
CA LEU A 187 -2.47 17.60 -8.98
C LEU A 187 -1.81 16.47 -9.76
N ALA A 188 -2.60 15.55 -10.33
CA ALA A 188 -2.06 14.47 -11.16
C ALA A 188 -1.42 15.03 -12.44
N ASP A 189 -2.06 15.98 -13.12
CA ASP A 189 -1.53 16.64 -14.31
C ASP A 189 -0.23 17.41 -14.01
N ALA A 190 -0.23 18.21 -12.94
CA ALA A 190 0.96 18.94 -12.51
C ALA A 190 2.11 18.00 -12.14
N TYR A 191 1.81 16.91 -11.44
CA TYR A 191 2.82 15.91 -11.08
C TYR A 191 3.43 15.23 -12.31
N VAL A 192 2.59 14.80 -13.27
CA VAL A 192 3.06 14.13 -14.49
C VAL A 192 3.93 15.08 -15.31
N ALA A 193 3.48 16.34 -15.50
CA ALA A 193 4.26 17.35 -16.21
C ALA A 193 5.61 17.61 -15.54
N PHE A 194 5.65 17.72 -14.22
CA PHE A 194 6.90 17.88 -13.44
C PHE A 194 7.82 16.66 -13.58
N ALA A 195 7.33 15.45 -13.41
CA ALA A 195 8.11 14.22 -13.47
C ALA A 195 8.71 14.01 -14.87
N MET A 196 7.87 14.15 -15.90
CA MET A 196 8.32 14.00 -17.30
C MET A 196 9.24 15.12 -17.75
N GLY A 197 8.95 16.37 -17.39
CA GLY A 197 9.81 17.51 -17.68
C GLY A 197 11.20 17.36 -17.06
N GLY A 198 11.26 16.97 -15.79
CA GLY A 198 12.52 16.72 -15.10
C GLY A 198 13.33 15.57 -15.73
N LEU A 199 12.67 14.45 -16.07
CA LEU A 199 13.36 13.32 -16.69
C LEU A 199 13.84 13.64 -18.12
N ARG A 200 13.04 14.32 -18.94
CA ARG A 200 13.44 14.75 -20.29
C ARG A 200 14.63 15.68 -20.24
N THR A 201 14.70 16.61 -19.29
CA THR A 201 15.87 17.48 -19.12
C THR A 201 17.14 16.69 -18.78
N LEU A 202 17.02 15.62 -17.99
CA LEU A 202 18.17 14.76 -17.67
C LEU A 202 18.73 13.97 -18.86
N SER A 203 17.94 13.80 -19.94
CA SER A 203 18.42 13.17 -21.18
C SER A 203 19.25 14.13 -22.05
N SER A 204 19.09 15.45 -21.86
CA SER A 204 19.73 16.49 -22.68
C SER A 204 21.05 16.99 -22.07
N VAL A 205 21.38 16.59 -20.86
CA VAL A 205 22.58 16.97 -20.09
C VAL A 205 23.50 15.75 -19.94
#